data_38deb7fd4a117afdfe3c1a2ff22fece5
#
_entry.id   38deb7fd4a117afdfe3c1a2ff22fece5
#
_cell.length_a   1.000
_cell.length_b   1.000
_cell.length_c   1.000
_cell.angle_alpha   90.00
_cell.angle_beta   90.00
_cell.angle_gamma   90.00
#
_symmetry.space_group_name_H-M   'P 1'
#
loop_
_entity.id
_entity.type
_entity.pdbx_description
1 polymer ?
#
loop_
_entity_poly.entity_id
_entity_poly.type
_entity_poly.pdbx_seq_one_letter_code
_entity_poly.pdbx_strand_id
1 'polypeptide(L)'
;MLHALPSITQHILCEETDLAQLKQKPLHFKCGIYLICTHGQALISTGVQQYVFEEQTELIFLTGSLIQVVQSSYDFKARILMFPQEIFLKAVLPIDTPYYNYAHEHPCYHHTEDERSQKTWKEINLWMDMAEMQFMDNTPQFRQQQEYNFLQNLLMWLFNTIQEKQETKKQYSRKQILYYQFLKLVREYSTREHQVAFYADKLCITSR
;
A
#
# COMPACT_ATOMS: atom_id res chain seq x y z
N MET A 1 -6.59 12.80 22.40
CA MET A 1 -5.81 11.58 22.72
C MET A 1 -5.58 10.87 21.41
N LEU A 2 -4.34 10.72 20.99
CA LEU A 2 -4.01 9.87 19.85
C LEU A 2 -4.39 8.44 20.22
N HIS A 3 -5.36 7.87 19.52
CA HIS A 3 -5.76 6.48 19.73
C HIS A 3 -4.62 5.54 19.30
N ALA A 4 -4.50 4.40 19.99
CA ALA A 4 -3.53 3.39 19.60
C ALA A 4 -3.95 2.81 18.24
N LEU A 5 -3.03 2.79 17.28
CA LEU A 5 -3.27 2.21 15.95
C LEU A 5 -3.62 0.73 16.08
N PRO A 6 -4.73 0.26 15.51
CA PRO A 6 -5.09 -1.14 15.56
C PRO A 6 -4.18 -1.96 14.63
N SER A 7 -3.84 -3.20 15.02
CA SER A 7 -3.10 -4.11 14.15
C SER A 7 -3.93 -4.71 13.02
N ILE A 8 -5.25 -4.59 13.11
CA ILE A 8 -6.23 -5.04 12.11
C ILE A 8 -7.38 -4.04 12.11
N THR A 9 -7.94 -3.79 10.96
CA THR A 9 -9.14 -2.95 10.82
C THR A 9 -10.21 -3.66 10.02
N GLN A 10 -11.48 -3.41 10.36
CA GLN A 10 -12.65 -3.89 9.61
C GLN A 10 -13.15 -2.86 8.60
N HIS A 11 -12.73 -1.60 8.76
CA HIS A 11 -13.13 -0.46 7.95
C HIS A 11 -11.90 0.36 7.55
N ILE A 12 -12.05 1.20 6.55
CA ILE A 12 -11.03 2.21 6.25
C ILE A 12 -10.94 3.18 7.42
N LEU A 13 -9.70 3.42 7.86
CA LEU A 13 -9.34 4.38 8.90
C LEU A 13 -8.33 5.36 8.31
N CYS A 14 -8.54 6.65 8.50
CA CYS A 14 -7.60 7.71 8.13
C CYS A 14 -7.42 8.66 9.29
N GLU A 15 -6.19 8.86 9.77
CA GLU A 15 -5.93 9.76 10.90
C GLU A 15 -4.52 10.36 10.85
N GLU A 16 -4.32 11.47 11.54
CA GLU A 16 -2.98 11.97 11.85
C GLU A 16 -2.37 11.17 12.99
N THR A 17 -1.06 10.93 12.90
CA THR A 17 -0.32 10.14 13.89
C THR A 17 1.13 10.60 14.00
N ASP A 18 1.71 10.45 15.16
CA ASP A 18 3.16 10.58 15.42
C ASP A 18 3.85 9.20 15.49
N LEU A 19 3.10 8.14 15.26
CA LEU A 19 3.53 6.74 15.36
C LEU A 19 4.20 6.38 16.72
N ALA A 20 3.91 7.12 17.79
CA ALA A 20 4.59 6.98 19.08
C ALA A 20 4.56 5.56 19.65
N GLN A 21 3.45 4.83 19.44
CA GLN A 21 3.33 3.44 19.89
C GLN A 21 4.32 2.49 19.20
N LEU A 22 4.74 2.80 17.95
CA LEU A 22 5.69 1.98 17.18
C LEU A 22 7.14 2.21 17.59
N LYS A 23 7.43 3.26 18.39
CA LYS A 23 8.74 3.51 18.98
C LYS A 23 9.04 2.52 20.13
N GLN A 24 8.01 2.10 20.86
CA GLN A 24 8.16 1.22 22.00
C GLN A 24 8.35 -0.24 21.61
N LYS A 25 7.59 -0.69 20.61
CA LYS A 25 7.66 -2.06 20.10
C LYS A 25 7.18 -2.11 18.65
N PRO A 26 7.73 -3.04 17.85
CA PRO A 26 7.22 -3.28 16.51
C PRO A 26 5.77 -3.78 16.58
N LEU A 27 4.95 -3.36 15.62
CA LEU A 27 3.58 -3.82 15.46
C LEU A 27 3.44 -4.51 14.11
N HIS A 28 2.88 -5.73 14.12
CA HIS A 28 2.55 -6.46 12.91
C HIS A 28 1.13 -6.11 12.48
N PHE A 29 1.02 -5.30 11.45
CA PHE A 29 -0.27 -4.97 10.83
C PHE A 29 -0.73 -6.11 9.92
N LYS A 30 -2.02 -6.47 10.04
CA LYS A 30 -2.70 -7.46 9.19
C LYS A 30 -3.67 -6.80 8.21
N CYS A 31 -3.42 -5.56 7.88
CA CYS A 31 -4.20 -4.72 6.96
C CYS A 31 -3.24 -3.98 6.05
N GLY A 32 -3.75 -3.44 4.95
CA GLY A 32 -2.97 -2.53 4.12
C GLY A 32 -2.79 -1.19 4.84
N ILE A 33 -1.66 -0.54 4.57
CA ILE A 33 -1.29 0.74 5.17
C ILE A 33 -0.72 1.63 4.09
N TYR A 34 -1.17 2.88 4.07
CA TYR A 34 -0.60 3.94 3.30
C TYR A 34 -0.28 5.11 4.22
N LEU A 35 0.98 5.48 4.29
CA LEU A 35 1.52 6.54 5.15
C LEU A 35 2.05 7.67 4.29
N ILE A 36 1.81 8.92 4.71
CA ILE A 36 2.48 10.10 4.18
C ILE A 36 3.09 10.91 5.33
N CYS A 37 4.34 11.36 5.17
CA CYS A 37 5.00 12.22 6.14
C CYS A 37 4.65 13.67 5.84
N THR A 38 4.03 14.36 6.80
CA THR A 38 3.62 15.76 6.67
C THR A 38 4.58 16.74 7.32
N HIS A 39 5.30 16.31 8.38
CA HIS A 39 6.29 17.14 9.09
C HIS A 39 7.40 16.28 9.68
N GLY A 40 8.61 16.86 9.74
CA GLY A 40 9.75 16.23 10.37
C GLY A 40 10.22 14.97 9.65
N GLN A 41 10.82 14.05 10.39
CA GLN A 41 11.35 12.81 9.84
C GLN A 41 11.32 11.65 10.83
N ALA A 42 11.27 10.42 10.31
CA ALA A 42 11.41 9.20 11.06
C ALA A 42 12.22 8.15 10.30
N LEU A 43 12.86 7.24 11.01
CA LEU A 43 13.46 6.03 10.47
C LEU A 43 12.51 4.87 10.76
N ILE A 44 11.91 4.31 9.73
CA ILE A 44 10.92 3.22 9.80
C ILE A 44 11.57 1.92 9.40
N SER A 45 11.43 0.89 10.24
CA SER A 45 11.94 -0.46 10.01
C SER A 45 10.80 -1.45 9.80
N THR A 46 10.96 -2.34 8.82
CA THR A 46 10.11 -3.53 8.62
C THR A 46 10.71 -4.81 9.20
N GLY A 47 11.86 -4.68 9.91
CA GLY A 47 12.65 -5.82 10.37
C GLY A 47 13.58 -6.39 9.29
N VAL A 48 13.30 -6.13 8.00
CA VAL A 48 14.13 -6.55 6.86
C VAL A 48 14.82 -5.36 6.23
N GLN A 49 14.14 -4.24 6.16
CA GLN A 49 14.60 -3.03 5.48
C GLN A 49 14.26 -1.79 6.32
N GLN A 50 15.05 -0.74 6.18
CA GLN A 50 14.81 0.55 6.83
C GLN A 50 14.59 1.61 5.77
N TYR A 51 13.67 2.54 6.07
CA TYR A 51 13.27 3.64 5.20
C TYR A 51 13.41 4.96 5.94
N VAL A 52 14.07 5.92 5.31
CA VAL A 52 14.02 7.33 5.73
C VAL A 52 12.65 7.87 5.31
N PHE A 53 11.86 8.30 6.27
CA PHE A 53 10.50 8.77 6.08
C PHE A 53 10.43 10.21 6.55
N GLU A 54 10.59 11.13 5.63
CA GLU A 54 10.69 12.58 5.84
C GLU A 54 9.57 13.31 5.08
N GLU A 55 9.48 14.61 5.24
CA GLU A 55 8.46 15.41 4.56
C GLU A 55 8.39 15.07 3.06
N GLN A 56 7.16 15.01 2.52
CA GLN A 56 6.88 14.63 1.14
C GLN A 56 7.29 13.18 0.78
N THR A 57 7.38 12.31 1.77
CA THR A 57 7.59 10.87 1.53
C THR A 57 6.30 10.10 1.77
N GLU A 58 6.06 9.12 0.92
CA GLU A 58 5.00 8.14 1.05
C GLU A 58 5.57 6.73 1.29
N LEU A 59 4.86 5.94 2.11
CA LEU A 59 5.11 4.53 2.37
C LEU A 59 3.83 3.74 2.19
N ILE A 60 3.86 2.69 1.37
CA ILE A 60 2.71 1.83 1.14
C ILE A 60 3.04 0.36 1.38
N PHE A 61 2.22 -0.31 2.19
CA PHE A 61 2.27 -1.74 2.47
C PHE A 61 0.89 -2.34 2.19
N LEU A 62 0.70 -2.88 1.00
CA LEU A 62 -0.61 -3.28 0.47
C LEU A 62 -1.24 -4.46 1.21
N THR A 63 -0.44 -5.36 1.78
CA THR A 63 -0.91 -6.60 2.43
C THR A 63 -0.58 -6.69 3.91
N GLY A 64 -0.16 -5.59 4.49
CA GLY A 64 0.32 -5.55 5.86
C GLY A 64 1.83 -5.76 5.97
N SER A 65 2.39 -5.39 7.10
CA SER A 65 3.82 -5.48 7.39
C SER A 65 4.11 -5.37 8.89
N LEU A 66 5.30 -5.82 9.28
CA LEU A 66 5.88 -5.46 10.57
C LEU A 66 6.43 -4.03 10.46
N ILE A 67 6.05 -3.15 11.36
CA ILE A 67 6.51 -1.75 11.36
C ILE A 67 7.01 -1.36 12.75
N GLN A 68 8.17 -0.73 12.78
CA GLN A 68 8.77 -0.13 13.95
C GLN A 68 9.32 1.25 13.59
N VAL A 69 9.12 2.23 14.46
CA VAL A 69 9.82 3.51 14.40
C VAL A 69 11.11 3.38 15.21
N VAL A 70 12.24 3.38 14.53
CA VAL A 70 13.57 3.27 15.16
C VAL A 70 13.95 4.60 15.82
N GLN A 71 13.70 5.69 15.10
CA GLN A 71 13.99 7.06 15.51
C GLN A 71 13.01 8.03 14.84
N SER A 72 12.70 9.14 15.47
CA SER A 72 11.97 10.25 14.84
C SER A 72 12.38 11.58 15.43
N SER A 73 12.23 12.67 14.66
CA SER A 73 12.29 14.03 15.17
C SER A 73 11.14 14.31 16.15
N TYR A 74 11.28 15.37 16.94
CA TYR A 74 10.26 15.72 17.94
C TYR A 74 8.95 16.25 17.30
N ASP A 75 9.06 16.83 16.13
CA ASP A 75 7.98 17.44 15.35
C ASP A 75 7.39 16.49 14.30
N PHE A 76 7.83 15.23 14.31
CA PHE A 76 7.38 14.24 13.34
C PHE A 76 5.86 14.05 13.38
N LYS A 77 5.24 14.19 12.21
CA LYS A 77 3.83 13.93 11.95
C LYS A 77 3.65 13.20 10.63
N ALA A 78 2.72 12.29 10.64
CA ALA A 78 2.31 11.55 9.46
C ALA A 78 0.78 11.43 9.41
N ARG A 79 0.25 11.18 8.22
CA ARG A 79 -1.14 10.70 8.05
C ARG A 79 -1.08 9.22 7.67
N ILE A 80 -1.94 8.44 8.26
CA ILE A 80 -2.07 7.01 8.00
C ILE A 80 -3.45 6.71 7.44
N LEU A 81 -3.48 6.00 6.33
CA LEU A 81 -4.68 5.36 5.79
C LEU A 81 -4.51 3.85 5.96
N MET A 82 -5.39 3.25 6.74
CA MET A 82 -5.44 1.79 6.94
C MET A 82 -6.66 1.23 6.22
N PHE A 83 -6.52 0.09 5.56
CA PHE A 83 -7.61 -0.54 4.85
C PHE A 83 -7.64 -2.05 5.04
N PRO A 84 -8.84 -2.66 5.21
CA PRO A 84 -9.00 -4.09 5.43
C PRO A 84 -8.44 -4.89 4.26
N GLN A 85 -7.75 -5.99 4.57
CA GLN A 85 -7.20 -6.88 3.55
C GLN A 85 -8.30 -7.45 2.63
N GLU A 86 -9.47 -7.72 3.17
CA GLU A 86 -10.59 -8.26 2.39
C GLU A 86 -11.10 -7.24 1.35
N ILE A 87 -11.24 -5.97 1.74
CA ILE A 87 -11.63 -4.89 0.81
C ILE A 87 -10.55 -4.70 -0.24
N PHE A 88 -9.27 -4.71 0.16
CA PHE A 88 -8.13 -4.60 -0.75
C PHE A 88 -8.16 -5.71 -1.81
N LEU A 89 -8.28 -6.97 -1.40
CA LEU A 89 -8.31 -8.10 -2.34
C LEU A 89 -9.46 -7.99 -3.34
N LYS A 90 -10.65 -7.56 -2.89
CA LYS A 90 -11.79 -7.32 -3.79
C LYS A 90 -11.52 -6.15 -4.75
N ALA A 91 -10.95 -5.07 -4.25
CA ALA A 91 -10.68 -3.86 -5.04
C ALA A 91 -9.60 -4.09 -6.12
N VAL A 92 -8.59 -4.90 -5.83
CA VAL A 92 -7.48 -5.17 -6.75
C VAL A 92 -7.80 -6.25 -7.79
N LEU A 93 -8.77 -7.14 -7.52
CA LEU A 93 -9.13 -8.24 -8.42
C LEU A 93 -9.44 -7.80 -9.88
N PRO A 94 -10.22 -6.73 -10.14
CA PRO A 94 -10.49 -6.28 -11.49
C PRO A 94 -9.34 -5.48 -12.11
N ILE A 95 -8.35 -5.10 -11.31
CA ILE A 95 -7.19 -4.34 -11.78
C ILE A 95 -6.10 -5.34 -12.17
N ASP A 96 -5.96 -5.60 -13.47
CA ASP A 96 -4.92 -6.50 -13.99
C ASP A 96 -3.58 -5.77 -14.04
N THR A 97 -2.79 -5.83 -12.95
CA THR A 97 -1.64 -4.96 -12.82
C THR A 97 -0.33 -5.68 -12.50
N PRO A 98 0.75 -5.41 -13.25
CA PRO A 98 2.11 -5.69 -12.83
C PRO A 98 2.60 -4.74 -11.72
N TYR A 99 1.85 -3.67 -11.42
CA TYR A 99 2.21 -2.60 -10.48
C TYR A 99 2.16 -3.02 -9.02
N TYR A 100 1.38 -4.05 -8.70
CA TYR A 100 1.34 -4.65 -7.37
C TYR A 100 2.74 -5.06 -6.89
N ASN A 101 3.50 -5.72 -7.74
CA ASN A 101 4.86 -6.14 -7.42
C ASN A 101 5.80 -4.96 -7.26
N TYR A 102 5.65 -3.94 -8.11
CA TYR A 102 6.46 -2.74 -8.01
C TYR A 102 6.23 -2.02 -6.67
N ALA A 103 4.99 -1.82 -6.26
CA ALA A 103 4.67 -1.21 -4.98
C ALA A 103 5.18 -2.05 -3.78
N HIS A 104 5.21 -3.38 -3.92
CA HIS A 104 5.77 -4.26 -2.91
C HIS A 104 7.31 -4.19 -2.83
N GLU A 105 7.98 -4.10 -3.98
CA GLU A 105 9.45 -3.97 -4.06
C GLU A 105 9.95 -2.56 -3.72
N HIS A 106 9.12 -1.53 -3.98
CA HIS A 106 9.43 -0.12 -3.79
C HIS A 106 8.35 0.57 -2.95
N PRO A 107 8.19 0.20 -1.67
CA PRO A 107 7.11 0.71 -0.84
C PRO A 107 7.30 2.16 -0.39
N CYS A 108 8.51 2.72 -0.55
CA CYS A 108 8.86 4.07 -0.14
C CYS A 108 9.16 4.94 -1.36
N TYR A 109 8.53 6.11 -1.41
CA TYR A 109 8.79 7.09 -2.45
C TYR A 109 8.86 8.49 -1.87
N HIS A 110 9.91 9.23 -2.24
CA HIS A 110 10.11 10.63 -1.88
C HIS A 110 9.75 11.53 -3.06
N HIS A 111 8.89 12.51 -2.84
CA HIS A 111 8.46 13.48 -3.83
C HIS A 111 9.47 14.62 -3.93
N THR A 112 10.03 14.80 -5.12
CA THR A 112 11.00 15.83 -5.45
C THR A 112 10.32 17.15 -5.83
N GLU A 113 11.10 18.22 -5.95
CA GLU A 113 10.61 19.57 -6.24
C GLU A 113 10.11 19.78 -7.70
N ASP A 114 10.23 18.79 -8.57
CA ASP A 114 9.72 18.90 -9.93
C ASP A 114 8.19 19.01 -9.95
N GLU A 115 7.68 19.73 -10.95
CA GLU A 115 6.26 20.08 -11.08
C GLU A 115 5.34 18.86 -11.03
N ARG A 116 5.76 17.77 -11.67
CA ARG A 116 4.98 16.52 -11.72
C ARG A 116 4.91 15.81 -10.36
N SER A 117 6.06 15.71 -9.69
CA SER A 117 6.16 15.12 -8.36
C SER A 117 5.34 15.92 -7.35
N GLN A 118 5.40 17.25 -7.41
CA GLN A 118 4.61 18.14 -6.57
C GLN A 118 3.10 18.06 -6.87
N LYS A 119 2.72 17.87 -8.13
CA LYS A 119 1.31 17.60 -8.49
C LYS A 119 0.84 16.30 -7.86
N THR A 120 1.61 15.21 -7.99
CA THR A 120 1.28 13.91 -7.39
C THR A 120 1.16 14.02 -5.86
N TRP A 121 2.08 14.74 -5.22
CA TRP A 121 2.02 14.99 -3.77
C TRP A 121 0.73 15.70 -3.33
N LYS A 122 0.29 16.72 -4.09
CA LYS A 122 -0.99 17.39 -3.83
C LYS A 122 -2.18 16.44 -3.99
N GLU A 123 -2.16 15.61 -5.03
CA GLU A 123 -3.21 14.62 -5.28
C GLU A 123 -3.29 13.56 -4.17
N ILE A 124 -2.14 13.10 -3.62
CA ILE A 124 -2.10 12.19 -2.46
C ILE A 124 -2.79 12.83 -1.25
N ASN A 125 -2.48 14.09 -0.95
CA ASN A 125 -3.11 14.78 0.16
C ASN A 125 -4.62 14.91 -0.02
N LEU A 126 -5.11 15.17 -1.24
CA LEU A 126 -6.56 15.17 -1.55
C LEU A 126 -7.20 13.79 -1.32
N TRP A 127 -6.50 12.70 -1.65
CA TRP A 127 -6.97 11.34 -1.34
C TRP A 127 -7.10 11.11 0.17
N MET A 128 -6.14 11.58 0.96
CA MET A 128 -6.19 11.49 2.42
C MET A 128 -7.34 12.34 2.99
N ASP A 129 -7.54 13.57 2.49
CA ASP A 129 -8.65 14.45 2.89
C ASP A 129 -10.00 13.81 2.56
N MET A 130 -10.15 13.21 1.39
CA MET A 130 -11.36 12.52 0.98
C MET A 130 -11.64 11.28 1.85
N ALA A 131 -10.62 10.51 2.23
CA ALA A 131 -10.77 9.38 3.13
C ALA A 131 -11.23 9.83 4.52
N GLU A 132 -10.61 10.87 5.06
CA GLU A 132 -10.99 11.44 6.36
C GLU A 132 -12.44 11.94 6.34
N MET A 133 -12.81 12.73 5.34
CA MET A 133 -14.18 13.26 5.18
C MET A 133 -15.23 12.15 5.04
N GLN A 134 -14.92 11.06 4.33
CA GLN A 134 -15.90 10.01 4.05
C GLN A 134 -16.02 8.98 5.18
N PHE A 135 -14.93 8.71 5.93
CA PHE A 135 -14.89 7.53 6.78
C PHE A 135 -14.69 7.82 8.27
N MET A 136 -14.33 9.04 8.67
CA MET A 136 -14.12 9.37 10.09
C MET A 136 -15.41 9.73 10.82
N ASP A 137 -16.35 10.37 10.14
CA ASP A 137 -17.64 10.76 10.71
C ASP A 137 -18.75 9.81 10.27
N ASN A 138 -19.47 9.22 11.25
CA ASN A 138 -20.65 8.37 11.07
C ASN A 138 -20.48 7.09 10.24
N THR A 139 -21.32 6.11 10.51
CA THR A 139 -21.39 4.88 9.73
C THR A 139 -22.42 5.06 8.60
N PRO A 140 -22.00 5.41 7.37
CA PRO A 140 -22.95 5.60 6.29
C PRO A 140 -23.63 4.26 5.94
N GLN A 141 -24.88 4.33 5.52
CA GLN A 141 -25.67 3.15 5.13
C GLN A 141 -24.97 2.26 4.09
N PHE A 142 -24.16 2.88 3.21
CA PHE A 142 -23.45 2.19 2.13
C PHE A 142 -21.93 2.11 2.36
N ARG A 143 -21.49 2.16 3.61
CA ARG A 143 -20.05 2.26 3.96
C ARG A 143 -19.20 1.23 3.26
N GLN A 144 -19.57 -0.03 3.30
CA GLN A 144 -18.79 -1.11 2.68
C GLN A 144 -18.58 -0.91 1.17
N GLN A 145 -19.64 -0.47 0.45
CA GLN A 145 -19.54 -0.18 -0.97
C GLN A 145 -18.72 1.08 -1.26
N GLN A 146 -18.82 2.09 -0.40
CA GLN A 146 -18.03 3.30 -0.52
C GLN A 146 -16.55 3.04 -0.27
N GLU A 147 -16.20 2.25 0.75
CA GLU A 147 -14.83 1.83 1.04
C GLU A 147 -14.22 1.03 -0.12
N TYR A 148 -14.99 0.12 -0.71
CA TYR A 148 -14.58 -0.63 -1.89
C TYR A 148 -14.30 0.30 -3.08
N ASN A 149 -15.24 1.17 -3.42
CA ASN A 149 -15.10 2.10 -4.56
C ASN A 149 -13.95 3.08 -4.34
N PHE A 150 -13.82 3.63 -3.13
CA PHE A 150 -12.73 4.52 -2.76
C PHE A 150 -11.38 3.84 -2.95
N LEU A 151 -11.20 2.66 -2.36
CA LEU A 151 -9.93 1.94 -2.42
C LEU A 151 -9.60 1.51 -3.85
N GLN A 152 -10.59 1.07 -4.63
CA GLN A 152 -10.39 0.73 -6.05
C GLN A 152 -9.92 1.94 -6.85
N ASN A 153 -10.55 3.10 -6.70
CA ASN A 153 -10.16 4.32 -7.38
C ASN A 153 -8.78 4.81 -6.94
N LEU A 154 -8.48 4.78 -5.64
CA LEU A 154 -7.15 5.11 -5.11
C LEU A 154 -6.06 4.22 -5.71
N LEU A 155 -6.29 2.89 -5.75
CA LEU A 155 -5.33 1.95 -6.32
C LEU A 155 -5.14 2.16 -7.84
N MET A 156 -6.20 2.40 -8.60
CA MET A 156 -6.08 2.72 -10.03
C MET A 156 -5.29 4.00 -10.25
N TRP A 157 -5.55 5.04 -9.48
CA TRP A 157 -4.80 6.29 -9.53
C TRP A 157 -3.32 6.05 -9.17
N LEU A 158 -3.05 5.38 -8.05
CA LEU A 158 -1.69 5.07 -7.59
C LEU A 158 -0.90 4.28 -8.65
N PHE A 159 -1.51 3.25 -9.23
CA PHE A 159 -0.87 2.44 -10.25
C PHE A 159 -0.60 3.22 -11.54
N ASN A 160 -1.46 4.16 -11.92
CA ASN A 160 -1.18 5.06 -13.05
C ASN A 160 0.05 5.94 -12.79
N THR A 161 0.25 6.44 -11.57
CA THR A 161 1.45 7.23 -11.23
C THR A 161 2.74 6.41 -11.30
N ILE A 162 2.66 5.11 -11.00
CA ILE A 162 3.79 4.18 -11.11
C ILE A 162 4.11 3.86 -12.58
N GLN A 163 3.10 3.64 -13.42
CA GLN A 163 3.26 3.28 -14.83
C GLN A 163 4.10 4.28 -15.59
N GLU A 164 3.86 5.54 -15.38
CA GLU A 164 4.58 6.61 -16.03
C GLU A 164 6.07 6.67 -15.62
N LYS A 165 6.41 6.23 -14.39
CA LYS A 165 7.79 6.11 -13.91
C LYS A 165 8.52 4.89 -14.50
N GLN A 166 7.79 3.83 -14.85
CA GLN A 166 8.36 2.60 -15.45
C GLN A 166 8.59 2.70 -16.96
N GLU A 167 7.84 3.50 -17.69
CA GLU A 167 8.04 3.67 -19.14
C GLU A 167 9.44 4.18 -19.50
N THR A 168 10.10 4.87 -18.56
CA THR A 168 11.50 5.28 -18.68
C THR A 168 12.51 4.16 -18.38
N LYS A 169 12.08 3.00 -17.80
CA LYS A 169 12.94 1.86 -17.45
C LYS A 169 12.30 0.53 -17.87
N LYS A 170 12.02 0.36 -19.14
CA LYS A 170 11.45 -0.89 -19.69
C LYS A 170 12.41 -2.08 -19.61
N GLN A 171 12.47 -2.73 -18.44
CA GLN A 171 12.89 -4.14 -18.35
C GLN A 171 12.25 -4.80 -17.13
N TYR A 172 11.09 -5.43 -17.32
CA TYR A 172 10.58 -6.38 -16.33
C TYR A 172 11.56 -7.55 -16.20
N SER A 173 11.99 -7.86 -14.98
CA SER A 173 12.79 -9.06 -14.77
C SER A 173 11.97 -10.31 -15.16
N ARG A 174 12.64 -11.36 -15.62
CA ARG A 174 11.98 -12.66 -15.92
C ARG A 174 11.14 -13.15 -14.71
N LYS A 175 11.59 -12.88 -13.48
CA LYS A 175 10.90 -13.24 -12.25
C LYS A 175 9.57 -12.49 -12.11
N GLN A 176 9.53 -11.20 -12.41
CA GLN A 176 8.31 -10.39 -12.36
C GLN A 176 7.29 -10.85 -13.40
N ILE A 177 7.73 -11.15 -14.61
CA ILE A 177 6.87 -11.68 -15.68
C ILE A 177 6.26 -13.02 -15.28
N LEU A 178 7.08 -13.94 -14.74
CA LEU A 178 6.61 -15.25 -14.27
C LEU A 178 5.62 -15.14 -13.12
N TYR A 179 5.88 -14.24 -12.17
CA TYR A 179 4.97 -14.01 -11.05
C TYR A 179 3.61 -13.46 -11.52
N TYR A 180 3.63 -12.52 -12.44
CA TYR A 180 2.41 -11.99 -13.06
C TYR A 180 1.61 -13.08 -13.78
N GLN A 181 2.28 -13.88 -14.60
CA GLN A 181 1.65 -15.01 -15.30
C GLN A 181 1.07 -16.03 -14.30
N PHE A 182 1.78 -16.29 -13.21
CA PHE A 182 1.30 -17.15 -12.13
C PHE A 182 0.01 -16.62 -11.49
N LEU A 183 -0.04 -15.33 -11.12
CA LEU A 183 -1.25 -14.73 -10.55
C LEU A 183 -2.43 -14.78 -11.52
N LYS A 184 -2.19 -14.59 -12.82
CA LYS A 184 -3.23 -14.72 -13.83
C LYS A 184 -3.78 -16.14 -13.90
N LEU A 185 -2.92 -17.15 -13.92
CA LEU A 185 -3.31 -18.56 -13.89
C LEU A 185 -4.06 -18.93 -12.62
N VAL A 186 -3.60 -18.47 -11.44
CA VAL A 186 -4.30 -18.68 -10.16
C VAL A 186 -5.71 -18.09 -10.24
N ARG A 187 -5.86 -16.87 -10.75
CA ARG A 187 -7.17 -16.22 -10.90
C ARG A 187 -8.11 -17.03 -11.81
N GLU A 188 -7.58 -17.60 -12.88
CA GLU A 188 -8.37 -18.34 -13.89
C GLU A 188 -8.72 -19.77 -13.41
N TYR A 189 -7.80 -20.43 -12.70
CA TYR A 189 -7.89 -21.88 -12.44
C TYR A 189 -8.05 -22.25 -10.96
N SER A 190 -7.87 -21.36 -9.97
CA SER A 190 -7.83 -21.70 -8.55
C SER A 190 -9.08 -22.35 -7.98
N THR A 191 -10.23 -22.19 -8.65
CA THR A 191 -11.47 -22.87 -8.26
C THR A 191 -11.53 -24.34 -8.73
N ARG A 192 -10.64 -24.75 -9.63
CA ARG A 192 -10.63 -26.11 -10.24
C ARG A 192 -9.30 -26.83 -10.04
N GLU A 193 -8.21 -26.07 -9.96
CA GLU A 193 -6.84 -26.59 -9.93
C GLU A 193 -6.12 -26.11 -8.68
N HIS A 194 -5.66 -27.04 -7.83
CA HIS A 194 -5.00 -26.73 -6.56
C HIS A 194 -3.55 -27.25 -6.50
N GLN A 195 -3.11 -27.97 -7.55
CA GLN A 195 -1.78 -28.56 -7.60
C GLN A 195 -0.73 -27.57 -8.11
N VAL A 196 0.34 -27.37 -7.34
CA VAL A 196 1.46 -26.50 -7.73
C VAL A 196 2.06 -26.91 -9.08
N ALA A 197 2.11 -28.22 -9.36
CA ALA A 197 2.61 -28.78 -10.61
C ALA A 197 1.86 -28.24 -11.84
N PHE A 198 0.52 -28.12 -11.77
CA PHE A 198 -0.28 -27.56 -12.85
C PHE A 198 0.18 -26.13 -13.25
N TYR A 199 0.39 -25.29 -12.25
CA TYR A 199 0.82 -23.91 -12.49
C TYR A 199 2.26 -23.86 -13.00
N ALA A 200 3.13 -24.71 -12.46
CA ALA A 200 4.52 -24.81 -12.89
C ALA A 200 4.62 -25.25 -14.36
N ASP A 201 3.84 -26.25 -14.77
CA ASP A 201 3.79 -26.72 -16.16
C ASP A 201 3.27 -25.63 -17.12
N LYS A 202 2.20 -24.91 -16.73
CA LYS A 202 1.68 -23.77 -17.49
C LYS A 202 2.70 -22.63 -17.66
N LEU A 203 3.56 -22.45 -16.69
CA LEU A 203 4.61 -21.42 -16.68
C LEU A 203 5.93 -21.91 -17.29
N CYS A 204 6.01 -23.16 -17.71
CA CYS A 204 7.24 -23.81 -18.20
C CYS A 204 8.42 -23.67 -17.21
N ILE A 205 8.13 -23.88 -15.90
CA ILE A 205 9.13 -23.86 -14.81
C ILE A 205 9.04 -25.16 -14.00
N THR A 206 10.09 -25.44 -13.22
CA THR A 206 10.09 -26.61 -12.32
C THR A 206 9.32 -26.30 -11.02
N SER A 207 8.55 -27.25 -10.53
CA SER A 207 7.74 -27.19 -9.30
C SER A 207 8.54 -27.44 -8.01
N ARG A 208 9.82 -27.02 -7.97
CA ARG A 208 10.70 -27.19 -6.79
C ARG A 208 10.59 -26.01 -5.85
#